data_a0a44ee5a3ed0721f6141fef5b4a1822
#
_entry.id   a0a44ee5a3ed0721f6141fef5b4a1822
#
_cell.length_a   1.000
_cell.length_b   1.000
_cell.length_c   1.000
_cell.angle_alpha   90.00
_cell.angle_beta   90.00
_cell.angle_gamma   90.00
#
_symmetry.space_group_name_H-M   'P 1'
#
loop_
_entity.id
_entity.type
_entity.pdbx_description
1 polymer ?
#
loop_
_entity_poly.entity_id
_entity_poly.type
_entity_poly.pdbx_seq_one_letter_code
_entity_poly.pdbx_strand_id
1 'polypeptide(L)'
;IGTVGAPVAYDTATFKADFEPEKESVEKTLMLDELEFGYNPERPLGKINTVIKRGQKLGIIGDNGCGKSTLIKTIVGILEPLSGYVKKGLHAEIGYFDQTMTQNYSALTVFEDCHNDFPFLSDGEVRSALGAFGFTGEEVFKTVGELSGGEKVRLALCKIFKKRPNVLILDEPTNHMDIIGKESLERMLSAYTG
;
A
#
# COMPACT_ATOMS: atom_id res chain seq x y z
N ILE A 1 42.39 3.72 17.92
CA ILE A 1 42.10 2.86 16.76
C ILE A 1 40.83 2.09 17.13
N GLY A 2 39.67 2.66 16.77
CA GLY A 2 38.38 2.04 17.02
C GLY A 2 38.12 0.96 15.96
N THR A 3 37.88 -0.26 16.40
CA THR A 3 37.36 -1.35 15.57
C THR A 3 35.98 -0.96 15.07
N VAL A 4 35.87 -0.71 13.78
CA VAL A 4 34.57 -0.65 13.08
C VAL A 4 33.99 -2.05 13.18
N GLY A 5 32.91 -2.21 13.95
CA GLY A 5 32.16 -3.45 14.01
C GLY A 5 31.70 -3.84 12.61
N ALA A 6 31.79 -5.13 12.28
CA ALA A 6 31.31 -5.65 11.01
C ALA A 6 29.84 -5.22 10.82
N PRO A 7 29.42 -4.87 9.60
CA PRO A 7 28.03 -4.54 9.35
C PRO A 7 27.17 -5.73 9.76
N VAL A 8 26.18 -5.48 10.60
CA VAL A 8 25.18 -6.47 10.95
C VAL A 8 24.61 -6.93 9.62
N ALA A 9 24.84 -8.20 9.28
CA ALA A 9 24.20 -8.82 8.14
C ALA A 9 22.70 -8.87 8.49
N TYR A 10 21.97 -7.87 8.06
CA TYR A 10 20.52 -7.98 8.03
C TYR A 10 20.21 -9.14 7.10
N ASP A 11 19.74 -10.22 7.71
CA ASP A 11 19.24 -11.35 6.97
C ASP A 11 18.20 -10.79 5.99
N THR A 12 18.56 -10.71 4.72
CA THR A 12 17.68 -10.32 3.62
C THR A 12 16.70 -11.46 3.35
N ALA A 13 16.25 -12.09 4.43
CA ALA A 13 15.28 -13.16 4.41
C ALA A 13 14.02 -12.63 3.76
N THR A 14 14.05 -12.74 2.43
CA THR A 14 12.91 -13.11 1.61
C THR A 14 11.58 -12.79 2.29
N PHE A 15 10.98 -11.67 1.91
CA PHE A 15 9.54 -11.49 2.10
C PHE A 15 8.86 -12.70 1.47
N LYS A 16 8.46 -13.66 2.31
CA LYS A 16 7.69 -14.85 1.93
C LYS A 16 6.19 -14.59 2.02
N ALA A 17 5.77 -13.35 1.75
CA ALA A 17 4.37 -13.06 1.63
C ALA A 17 3.86 -13.61 0.30
N ASP A 18 2.67 -14.21 0.35
CA ASP A 18 1.93 -14.58 -0.85
C ASP A 18 1.37 -13.30 -1.47
N PHE A 19 1.96 -12.88 -2.59
CA PHE A 19 1.58 -11.69 -3.34
C PHE A 19 0.57 -11.98 -4.45
N GLU A 20 0.07 -13.21 -4.51
CA GLU A 20 -0.97 -13.57 -5.47
C GLU A 20 -2.34 -13.04 -5.00
N PRO A 21 -3.12 -12.41 -5.88
CA PRO A 21 -4.47 -11.97 -5.56
C PRO A 21 -5.37 -13.17 -5.23
N GLU A 22 -6.36 -12.96 -4.37
CA GLU A 22 -7.33 -14.02 -4.03
C GLU A 22 -8.18 -14.42 -5.25
N LYS A 23 -8.51 -13.43 -6.09
CA LYS A 23 -9.27 -13.61 -7.34
C LYS A 23 -8.61 -12.84 -8.46
N GLU A 24 -8.60 -13.41 -9.64
CA GLU A 24 -8.21 -12.67 -10.82
C GLU A 24 -9.28 -11.65 -11.21
N SER A 25 -8.86 -10.41 -11.49
CA SER A 25 -9.72 -9.41 -12.09
C SER A 25 -9.94 -9.71 -13.58
N VAL A 26 -10.99 -9.14 -14.16
CA VAL A 26 -11.18 -9.15 -15.62
C VAL A 26 -10.08 -8.34 -16.32
N GLU A 27 -9.86 -8.57 -17.64
CA GLU A 27 -8.82 -7.90 -18.40
C GLU A 27 -8.83 -6.37 -18.25
N LYS A 28 -10.01 -5.73 -18.30
CA LYS A 28 -10.19 -4.30 -18.03
C LYS A 28 -10.50 -4.10 -16.55
N THR A 29 -9.47 -3.88 -15.76
CA THR A 29 -9.58 -3.84 -14.31
C THR A 29 -10.16 -2.54 -13.80
N LEU A 30 -9.73 -1.40 -14.36
CA LEU A 30 -10.29 -0.07 -14.07
C LEU A 30 -10.49 0.70 -15.39
N MET A 31 -11.60 1.41 -15.48
CA MET A 31 -11.91 2.29 -16.61
C MET A 31 -12.24 3.68 -16.04
N LEU A 32 -11.47 4.66 -16.45
CA LEU A 32 -11.67 6.08 -16.16
C LEU A 32 -12.23 6.71 -17.43
N ASP A 33 -13.48 7.09 -17.42
CA ASP A 33 -14.16 7.61 -18.61
C ASP A 33 -14.52 9.07 -18.38
N GLU A 34 -13.88 9.94 -19.18
CA GLU A 34 -14.04 11.39 -19.11
C GLU A 34 -13.95 11.95 -17.67
N LEU A 35 -13.12 11.29 -16.83
CA LEU A 35 -13.03 11.54 -15.39
C LEU A 35 -12.41 12.90 -15.14
N GLU A 36 -13.19 13.83 -14.63
CA GLU A 36 -12.72 15.11 -14.09
C GLU A 36 -12.63 15.01 -12.57
N PHE A 37 -11.50 15.48 -12.02
CA PHE A 37 -11.22 15.40 -10.60
C PHE A 37 -10.75 16.74 -10.05
N GLY A 38 -11.02 16.98 -8.77
CA GLY A 38 -10.70 18.24 -8.09
C GLY A 38 -11.65 18.49 -6.92
N TYR A 39 -11.55 19.66 -6.34
CA TYR A 39 -12.39 20.09 -5.21
C TYR A 39 -13.43 21.15 -5.62
N ASN A 40 -13.25 21.78 -6.78
CA ASN A 40 -14.14 22.82 -7.28
C ASN A 40 -14.54 22.50 -8.72
N PRO A 41 -15.85 22.35 -9.01
CA PRO A 41 -16.34 22.07 -10.38
C PRO A 41 -15.97 23.15 -11.40
N GLU A 42 -15.84 24.42 -10.96
CA GLU A 42 -15.44 25.54 -11.83
C GLU A 42 -13.94 25.53 -12.18
N ARG A 43 -13.14 24.77 -11.39
CA ARG A 43 -11.69 24.67 -11.55
C ARG A 43 -11.22 23.24 -11.31
N PRO A 44 -11.51 22.30 -12.21
CA PRO A 44 -11.01 20.95 -12.10
C PRO A 44 -9.47 20.93 -12.14
N LEU A 45 -8.85 20.02 -11.39
CA LEU A 45 -7.41 19.84 -11.41
C LEU A 45 -6.94 19.11 -12.67
N GLY A 46 -7.81 18.31 -13.26
CA GLY A 46 -7.52 17.62 -14.50
C GLY A 46 -8.66 16.76 -14.98
N LYS A 47 -8.47 16.25 -16.20
CA LYS A 47 -9.37 15.30 -16.85
C LYS A 47 -8.57 14.14 -17.41
N ILE A 48 -9.06 12.92 -17.22
CA ILE A 48 -8.38 11.71 -17.68
C ILE A 48 -9.38 10.74 -18.30
N ASN A 49 -8.95 10.10 -19.39
CA ASN A 49 -9.67 9.02 -20.04
C ASN A 49 -8.70 7.89 -20.30
N THR A 50 -8.86 6.76 -19.60
CA THR A 50 -7.94 5.63 -19.72
C THR A 50 -8.55 4.34 -19.22
N VAL A 51 -7.98 3.22 -19.66
CA VAL A 51 -8.31 1.88 -19.20
C VAL A 51 -7.05 1.23 -18.65
N ILE A 52 -7.12 0.80 -17.41
CA ILE A 52 -6.04 0.04 -16.76
C ILE A 52 -6.38 -1.43 -16.84
N LYS A 53 -5.46 -2.20 -17.42
CA LYS A 53 -5.61 -3.64 -17.63
C LYS A 53 -4.93 -4.42 -16.50
N ARG A 54 -5.35 -5.66 -16.32
CA ARG A 54 -4.71 -6.62 -15.42
C ARG A 54 -3.21 -6.75 -15.76
N GLY A 55 -2.38 -6.80 -14.73
CA GLY A 55 -0.92 -6.87 -14.86
C GLY A 55 -0.24 -5.59 -15.32
N GLN A 56 -0.99 -4.53 -15.63
CA GLN A 56 -0.42 -3.25 -16.04
C GLN A 56 0.12 -2.49 -14.83
N LYS A 57 1.38 -2.06 -14.93
CA LYS A 57 2.00 -1.16 -13.94
C LYS A 57 1.98 0.26 -14.50
N LEU A 58 1.35 1.18 -13.77
CA LEU A 58 1.18 2.57 -14.17
C LEU A 58 1.79 3.50 -13.12
N GLY A 59 2.68 4.39 -13.55
CA GLY A 59 3.23 5.45 -12.73
C GLY A 59 2.53 6.78 -12.99
N ILE A 60 2.10 7.46 -11.91
CA ILE A 60 1.57 8.83 -11.97
C ILE A 60 2.69 9.78 -11.57
N ILE A 61 3.18 10.59 -12.51
CA ILE A 61 4.31 11.49 -12.31
C ILE A 61 3.83 12.94 -12.46
N GLY A 62 4.34 13.82 -11.63
CA GLY A 62 4.06 15.26 -11.69
C GLY A 62 4.56 15.97 -10.44
N ASP A 63 4.58 17.28 -10.48
CA ASP A 63 5.03 18.14 -9.37
C ASP A 63 4.19 17.96 -8.10
N ASN A 64 4.74 18.36 -6.96
CA ASN A 64 3.98 18.37 -5.73
C ASN A 64 2.82 19.36 -5.84
N GLY A 65 1.64 18.92 -5.41
CA GLY A 65 0.42 19.71 -5.47
C GLY A 65 -0.29 19.74 -6.84
N CYS A 66 0.19 19.02 -7.85
CA CYS A 66 -0.48 18.97 -9.17
C CYS A 66 -1.76 18.11 -9.19
N GLY A 67 -2.16 17.49 -8.06
CA GLY A 67 -3.41 16.74 -7.94
C GLY A 67 -3.28 15.22 -8.02
N LYS A 68 -2.07 14.65 -7.93
CA LYS A 68 -1.87 13.18 -7.95
C LYS A 68 -2.72 12.45 -6.90
N SER A 69 -2.60 12.85 -5.64
CA SER A 69 -3.37 12.26 -4.54
C SER A 69 -4.86 12.50 -4.68
N THR A 70 -5.29 13.64 -5.25
CA THR A 70 -6.70 13.92 -5.53
C THR A 70 -7.24 12.97 -6.60
N LEU A 71 -6.49 12.74 -7.68
CA LEU A 71 -6.84 11.76 -8.70
C LEU A 71 -6.96 10.36 -8.09
N ILE A 72 -5.96 9.94 -7.31
CA ILE A 72 -5.96 8.64 -6.64
C ILE A 72 -7.18 8.50 -5.73
N LYS A 73 -7.47 9.49 -4.89
CA LYS A 73 -8.64 9.50 -4.00
C LYS A 73 -9.96 9.43 -4.77
N THR A 74 -10.03 10.03 -5.94
CA THR A 74 -11.19 9.91 -6.83
C THR A 74 -11.31 8.50 -7.41
N ILE A 75 -10.21 7.89 -7.84
CA ILE A 75 -10.20 6.52 -8.38
C ILE A 75 -10.63 5.50 -7.33
N VAL A 76 -10.17 5.63 -6.09
CA VAL A 76 -10.54 4.69 -5.02
C VAL A 76 -11.95 4.94 -4.45
N GLY A 77 -12.54 6.11 -4.75
CA GLY A 77 -13.89 6.48 -4.31
C GLY A 77 -13.96 7.19 -2.97
N ILE A 78 -12.84 7.78 -2.50
CA ILE A 78 -12.82 8.65 -1.33
C ILE A 78 -13.35 10.05 -1.69
N LEU A 79 -13.08 10.51 -2.92
CA LEU A 79 -13.63 11.73 -3.47
C LEU A 79 -14.54 11.40 -4.65
N GLU A 80 -15.67 12.10 -4.72
CA GLU A 80 -16.55 12.00 -5.86
C GLU A 80 -15.94 12.69 -7.09
N PRO A 81 -16.05 12.13 -8.29
CA PRO A 81 -15.63 12.80 -9.51
C PRO A 81 -16.46 14.07 -9.75
N LEU A 82 -15.83 15.09 -10.32
CA LEU A 82 -16.53 16.31 -10.73
C LEU A 82 -17.39 16.06 -11.98
N SER A 83 -16.92 15.21 -12.90
CA SER A 83 -17.67 14.68 -14.03
C SER A 83 -17.05 13.36 -14.49
N GLY A 84 -17.75 12.66 -15.39
CA GLY A 84 -17.32 11.33 -15.82
C GLY A 84 -17.51 10.28 -14.71
N TYR A 85 -16.83 9.16 -14.83
CA TYR A 85 -16.94 8.08 -13.84
C TYR A 85 -15.73 7.16 -13.80
N VAL A 86 -15.59 6.47 -12.66
CA VAL A 86 -14.66 5.35 -12.46
C VAL A 86 -15.47 4.06 -12.46
N LYS A 87 -15.23 3.18 -13.42
CA LYS A 87 -15.82 1.86 -13.46
C LYS A 87 -14.80 0.82 -13.06
N LYS A 88 -15.11 0.09 -12.00
CA LYS A 88 -14.33 -1.08 -11.56
C LYS A 88 -14.76 -2.30 -12.37
N GLY A 89 -13.80 -3.07 -12.85
CA GLY A 89 -14.05 -4.35 -13.48
C GLY A 89 -14.65 -5.36 -12.49
N LEU A 90 -15.24 -6.43 -13.00
CA LEU A 90 -15.75 -7.50 -12.17
C LEU A 90 -14.62 -8.10 -11.33
N HIS A 91 -14.87 -8.33 -10.04
CA HIS A 91 -13.90 -8.80 -9.05
C HIS A 91 -12.69 -7.88 -8.82
N ALA A 92 -12.73 -6.61 -9.24
CA ALA A 92 -11.66 -5.67 -8.92
C ALA A 92 -11.67 -5.33 -7.43
N GLU A 93 -10.66 -5.80 -6.71
CA GLU A 93 -10.42 -5.55 -5.30
C GLU A 93 -9.20 -4.65 -5.13
N ILE A 94 -9.42 -3.43 -4.62
CA ILE A 94 -8.40 -2.40 -4.53
C ILE A 94 -7.76 -2.43 -3.15
N GLY A 95 -6.44 -2.66 -3.13
CA GLY A 95 -5.57 -2.33 -1.99
C GLY A 95 -5.03 -0.91 -2.18
N TYR A 96 -5.38 -0.02 -1.27
CA TYR A 96 -4.96 1.37 -1.34
C TYR A 96 -4.06 1.73 -0.15
N PHE A 97 -2.88 2.26 -0.46
CA PHE A 97 -1.98 2.84 0.53
C PHE A 97 -2.05 4.36 0.44
N ASP A 98 -2.47 4.99 1.53
CA ASP A 98 -2.47 6.44 1.71
C ASP A 98 -1.36 6.84 2.69
N GLN A 99 -0.65 7.90 2.40
CA GLN A 99 0.40 8.44 3.29
C GLN A 99 -0.12 8.71 4.70
N THR A 100 -1.41 9.03 4.87
CA THR A 100 -2.02 9.26 6.19
C THR A 100 -2.07 8.01 7.07
N MET A 101 -1.96 6.80 6.49
CA MET A 101 -1.90 5.55 7.25
C MET A 101 -0.69 5.49 8.18
N THR A 102 0.38 6.24 7.87
CA THR A 102 1.57 6.34 8.73
C THR A 102 1.39 7.29 9.92
N GLN A 103 0.30 8.04 9.97
CA GLN A 103 -0.02 8.96 11.06
C GLN A 103 -0.80 8.28 12.20
N ASN A 104 -0.87 6.96 12.20
CA ASN A 104 -1.52 6.20 13.27
C ASN A 104 -0.64 6.22 14.53
N TYR A 105 -1.23 6.68 15.63
CA TYR A 105 -0.62 6.74 16.98
C TYR A 105 -1.37 5.83 17.96
N SER A 106 -1.83 4.69 17.50
CA SER A 106 -2.53 3.71 18.34
C SER A 106 -1.65 3.22 19.49
N ALA A 107 -2.26 3.03 20.65
CA ALA A 107 -1.64 2.38 21.81
C ALA A 107 -1.65 0.85 21.71
N LEU A 108 -2.29 0.29 20.67
CA LEU A 108 -2.28 -1.14 20.41
C LEU A 108 -0.88 -1.58 20.01
N THR A 109 -0.52 -2.81 20.34
CA THR A 109 0.68 -3.43 19.80
C THR A 109 0.51 -3.71 18.30
N VAL A 110 1.62 -3.85 17.60
CA VAL A 110 1.62 -4.24 16.16
C VAL A 110 0.79 -5.50 15.94
N PHE A 111 0.92 -6.46 16.86
CA PHE A 111 0.15 -7.70 16.81
C PHE A 111 -1.35 -7.45 16.98
N GLU A 112 -1.77 -6.73 18.00
CA GLU A 112 -3.18 -6.42 18.27
C GLU A 112 -3.80 -5.61 17.13
N ASP A 113 -3.09 -4.61 16.63
CA ASP A 113 -3.54 -3.75 15.53
C ASP A 113 -3.75 -4.56 14.23
N CYS A 114 -2.86 -5.51 13.94
CA CYS A 114 -3.03 -6.41 12.82
C CYS A 114 -4.16 -7.44 13.06
N HIS A 115 -4.22 -8.04 14.25
CA HIS A 115 -5.23 -9.04 14.59
C HIS A 115 -6.65 -8.45 14.59
N ASN A 116 -6.82 -7.20 14.99
CA ASN A 116 -8.12 -6.51 14.95
C ASN A 116 -8.65 -6.36 13.51
N ASP A 117 -7.77 -6.15 12.54
CA ASP A 117 -8.17 -6.09 11.12
C ASP A 117 -8.49 -7.48 10.53
N PHE A 118 -7.97 -8.54 11.16
CA PHE A 118 -8.12 -9.92 10.70
C PHE A 118 -8.51 -10.86 11.85
N PRO A 119 -9.70 -10.68 12.46
CA PRO A 119 -10.09 -11.39 13.68
C PRO A 119 -10.29 -12.90 13.50
N PHE A 120 -10.36 -13.39 12.26
CA PHE A 120 -10.51 -14.83 11.97
C PHE A 120 -9.17 -15.55 11.75
N LEU A 121 -8.05 -14.81 11.74
CA LEU A 121 -6.73 -15.42 11.65
C LEU A 121 -6.29 -15.93 13.03
N SER A 122 -5.62 -17.08 13.03
CA SER A 122 -4.90 -17.55 14.22
C SER A 122 -3.69 -16.66 14.53
N ASP A 123 -3.25 -16.65 15.78
CA ASP A 123 -2.05 -15.92 16.22
C ASP A 123 -0.82 -16.27 15.38
N GLY A 124 -0.69 -17.53 14.97
CA GLY A 124 0.41 -17.98 14.11
C GLY A 124 0.37 -17.36 12.72
N GLU A 125 -0.82 -17.23 12.11
CA GLU A 125 -1.00 -16.61 10.81
C GLU A 125 -0.75 -15.10 10.86
N VAL A 126 -1.18 -14.43 11.93
CA VAL A 126 -0.90 -13.00 12.16
C VAL A 126 0.60 -12.78 12.29
N ARG A 127 1.29 -13.59 13.13
CA ARG A 127 2.76 -13.50 13.29
C ARG A 127 3.50 -13.79 12.00
N SER A 128 3.05 -14.77 11.22
CA SER A 128 3.63 -15.10 9.91
C SER A 128 3.48 -13.93 8.93
N ALA A 129 2.30 -13.30 8.87
CA ALA A 129 2.07 -12.13 8.03
C ALA A 129 2.97 -10.95 8.45
N LEU A 130 3.03 -10.64 9.74
CA LEU A 130 3.88 -9.58 10.29
C LEU A 130 5.36 -9.86 10.05
N GLY A 131 5.80 -11.11 10.25
CA GLY A 131 7.18 -11.55 9.98
C GLY A 131 7.60 -11.36 8.54
N ALA A 132 6.68 -11.59 7.58
CA ALA A 132 6.92 -11.33 6.16
C ALA A 132 7.20 -9.84 5.84
N PHE A 133 6.78 -8.92 6.71
CA PHE A 133 7.04 -7.49 6.59
C PHE A 133 8.09 -6.97 7.61
N GLY A 134 8.87 -7.89 8.20
CA GLY A 134 10.01 -7.57 9.05
C GLY A 134 9.66 -7.27 10.50
N PHE A 135 8.48 -7.67 10.99
CA PHE A 135 8.13 -7.63 12.41
C PHE A 135 8.35 -9.02 13.01
N THR A 136 9.49 -9.23 13.65
CA THR A 136 9.89 -10.53 14.21
C THR A 136 10.12 -10.46 15.72
N GLY A 137 10.00 -11.59 16.40
CA GLY A 137 10.28 -11.72 17.83
C GLY A 137 9.50 -10.70 18.67
N GLU A 138 10.22 -9.86 19.42
CA GLU A 138 9.63 -8.84 20.31
C GLU A 138 9.07 -7.61 19.58
N GLU A 139 9.38 -7.43 18.30
CA GLU A 139 8.92 -6.26 17.53
C GLU A 139 7.40 -6.23 17.36
N VAL A 140 6.74 -7.37 17.38
CA VAL A 140 5.28 -7.47 17.30
C VAL A 140 4.57 -6.90 18.54
N PHE A 141 5.30 -6.74 19.66
CA PHE A 141 4.78 -6.19 20.90
C PHE A 141 5.04 -4.69 21.09
N LYS A 142 5.82 -4.07 20.18
CA LYS A 142 5.93 -2.60 20.16
C LYS A 142 4.56 -1.99 19.91
N THR A 143 4.27 -0.85 20.52
CA THR A 143 3.04 -0.12 20.19
C THR A 143 3.15 0.55 18.83
N VAL A 144 2.03 0.63 18.10
CA VAL A 144 2.00 1.29 16.78
C VAL A 144 2.46 2.75 16.88
N GLY A 145 2.19 3.40 18.00
CA GLY A 145 2.62 4.78 18.27
C GLY A 145 4.14 4.94 18.29
N GLU A 146 4.87 3.93 18.76
CA GLU A 146 6.34 3.94 18.88
C GLU A 146 7.07 3.59 17.58
N LEU A 147 6.35 3.11 16.57
CA LEU A 147 6.95 2.74 15.29
C LEU A 147 7.53 3.96 14.58
N SER A 148 8.69 3.78 13.97
CA SER A 148 9.25 4.71 12.99
C SER A 148 8.32 4.84 11.76
N GLY A 149 8.52 5.90 10.97
CA GLY A 149 7.74 6.11 9.75
C GLY A 149 7.85 4.90 8.78
N GLY A 150 9.05 4.35 8.60
CA GLY A 150 9.26 3.16 7.76
C GLY A 150 8.58 1.89 8.31
N GLU A 151 8.60 1.68 9.64
CA GLU A 151 7.88 0.58 10.27
C GLU A 151 6.36 0.72 10.10
N LYS A 152 5.82 1.94 10.23
CA LYS A 152 4.39 2.22 9.99
C LYS A 152 3.99 1.92 8.53
N VAL A 153 4.83 2.27 7.56
CA VAL A 153 4.62 1.91 6.16
C VAL A 153 4.59 0.39 5.99
N ARG A 154 5.54 -0.34 6.57
CA ARG A 154 5.59 -1.81 6.50
C ARG A 154 4.34 -2.45 7.12
N LEU A 155 3.87 -1.94 8.25
CA LEU A 155 2.63 -2.42 8.88
C LEU A 155 1.40 -2.18 8.00
N ALA A 156 1.27 -0.99 7.43
CA ALA A 156 0.16 -0.66 6.52
C ALA A 156 0.18 -1.55 5.27
N LEU A 157 1.36 -1.76 4.67
CA LEU A 157 1.52 -2.66 3.53
C LEU A 157 1.20 -4.11 3.89
N CYS A 158 1.64 -4.60 5.06
CA CYS A 158 1.28 -5.92 5.57
C CYS A 158 -0.24 -6.12 5.56
N LYS A 159 -0.98 -5.17 6.13
CA LYS A 159 -2.44 -5.21 6.19
C LYS A 159 -3.10 -5.17 4.80
N ILE A 160 -2.56 -4.37 3.87
CA ILE A 160 -3.06 -4.29 2.50
C ILE A 160 -2.83 -5.61 1.77
N PHE A 161 -1.60 -6.14 1.79
CA PHE A 161 -1.26 -7.38 1.08
C PHE A 161 -1.96 -8.61 1.67
N LYS A 162 -2.23 -8.62 2.99
CA LYS A 162 -2.97 -9.70 3.62
C LYS A 162 -4.41 -9.83 3.10
N LYS A 163 -5.00 -8.75 2.60
CA LYS A 163 -6.30 -8.75 1.91
C LYS A 163 -6.23 -9.31 0.49
N ARG A 164 -5.03 -9.60 -0.03
CA ARG A 164 -4.77 -10.15 -1.37
C ARG A 164 -5.50 -9.40 -2.50
N PRO A 165 -5.36 -8.08 -2.58
CA PRO A 165 -6.02 -7.28 -3.62
C PRO A 165 -5.47 -7.67 -5.00
N ASN A 166 -6.26 -7.45 -6.06
CA ASN A 166 -5.81 -7.61 -7.44
C ASN A 166 -5.58 -6.28 -8.17
N VAL A 167 -5.81 -5.16 -7.47
CA VAL A 167 -5.41 -3.81 -7.88
C VAL A 167 -4.70 -3.18 -6.70
N LEU A 168 -3.47 -2.74 -6.91
CA LEU A 168 -2.70 -2.05 -5.87
C LEU A 168 -2.49 -0.59 -6.28
N ILE A 169 -2.92 0.33 -5.43
CA ILE A 169 -2.76 1.77 -5.61
C ILE A 169 -1.94 2.31 -4.43
N LEU A 170 -0.80 2.95 -4.74
CA LEU A 170 0.13 3.47 -3.74
C LEU A 170 0.32 4.96 -3.95
N ASP A 171 0.02 5.76 -2.93
CA ASP A 171 0.25 7.20 -2.92
C ASP A 171 1.50 7.52 -2.09
N GLU A 172 2.61 7.81 -2.77
CA GLU A 172 3.92 8.15 -2.21
C GLU A 172 4.43 7.17 -1.11
N PRO A 173 4.40 5.85 -1.34
CA PRO A 173 4.72 4.85 -0.31
C PRO A 173 6.18 4.88 0.15
N THR A 174 7.07 5.48 -0.63
CA THR A 174 8.50 5.56 -0.32
C THR A 174 8.88 6.72 0.60
N ASN A 175 7.95 7.63 0.87
CA ASN A 175 8.16 8.68 1.85
C ASN A 175 8.36 8.06 3.23
N HIS A 176 9.35 8.55 3.97
CA HIS A 176 9.76 8.04 5.29
C HIS A 176 10.39 6.64 5.31
N MET A 177 10.63 6.01 4.16
CA MET A 177 11.37 4.75 4.10
C MET A 177 12.87 5.00 3.96
N ASP A 178 13.65 4.18 4.65
CA ASP A 178 15.08 4.04 4.40
C ASP A 178 15.37 3.27 3.08
N ILE A 179 16.62 3.16 2.71
CA ILE A 179 17.04 2.49 1.46
C ILE A 179 16.58 1.02 1.46
N ILE A 180 16.72 0.34 2.59
CA ILE A 180 16.36 -1.08 2.73
C ILE A 180 14.85 -1.27 2.57
N GLY A 181 14.06 -0.37 3.17
CA GLY A 181 12.60 -0.39 3.02
C GLY A 181 12.16 -0.16 1.57
N LYS A 182 12.81 0.76 0.85
CA LYS A 182 12.54 1.01 -0.58
C LYS A 182 12.84 -0.20 -1.45
N GLU A 183 14.01 -0.81 -1.27
CA GLU A 183 14.39 -2.03 -1.99
C GLU A 183 13.42 -3.19 -1.71
N SER A 184 12.96 -3.31 -0.46
CA SER A 184 11.99 -4.32 -0.08
C SER A 184 10.64 -4.09 -0.75
N LEU A 185 10.17 -2.84 -0.81
CA LEU A 185 8.95 -2.47 -1.52
C LEU A 185 9.07 -2.76 -3.02
N GLU A 186 10.19 -2.43 -3.66
CA GLU A 186 10.44 -2.73 -5.07
C GLU A 186 10.36 -4.22 -5.37
N ARG A 187 10.97 -5.06 -4.51
CA ARG A 187 10.90 -6.53 -4.67
C ARG A 187 9.46 -7.04 -4.56
N MET A 188 8.70 -6.53 -3.58
CA MET A 188 7.30 -6.87 -3.41
C MET A 188 6.47 -6.49 -4.64
N LEU A 189 6.63 -5.27 -5.13
CA LEU A 189 5.92 -4.78 -6.32
C LEU A 189 6.33 -5.55 -7.60
N SER A 190 7.57 -6.02 -7.66
CA SER A 190 8.05 -6.85 -8.78
C SER A 190 7.42 -8.23 -8.78
N ALA A 191 7.18 -8.80 -7.60
CA ALA A 191 6.56 -10.12 -7.43
C ALA A 191 5.01 -10.07 -7.50
N TYR A 192 4.42 -8.90 -7.39
CA TYR A 192 2.97 -8.73 -7.41
C TYR A 192 2.41 -8.98 -8.82
N THR A 193 1.41 -9.86 -8.92
CA THR A 193 0.81 -10.36 -10.18
C THR A 193 -0.59 -9.85 -10.47
N GLY A 194 -1.12 -8.97 -9.60
CA GLY A 194 -2.44 -8.34 -9.77
C GLY A 194 -2.50 -7.28 -10.85
#